data_921fa7b8630d3b2327257351a1e81c77
#
_entry.id   921fa7b8630d3b2327257351a1e81c77
#
_cell.length_a   1.000
_cell.length_b   1.000
_cell.length_c   1.000
_cell.angle_alpha   90.00
_cell.angle_beta   90.00
_cell.angle_gamma   90.00
#
_symmetry.space_group_name_H-M   'P 1'
#
loop_
_entity.id
_entity.type
_entity.pdbx_description
1 polymer ?
#
loop_
_entity_poly.entity_id
_entity_poly.type
_entity_poly.pdbx_seq_one_letter_code
_entity_poly.pdbx_strand_id
1 'polypeptide(L)'
;MSFLSDLCERASKLDARVAFGESGDPRVLDAAIRLEREGVAHPILVIDPADGAGTAAARKSGLECIDPSNDPRCEALAAALLASRAKHGMTADEAAKLSHDPLAFATWLVKTGDADASVGGAVRTTRELMHFALWLIGPANGVKTVSSAFYMVVPPFRAALAANSSQLSSDSPQADSVPEVLTFTDCSVVPNPTAPQLADIAIAAAAARKKIVGDEPRVALLSYSSKGSGGTSPSIALVQSALQLIRTRAPNLIADGDLQADAALIPDISTRKSPGSPVAGRANILVFPNLDAGNIAYKLTERLAHAKAIGPILQGLAMPVSDLSRGADADAIFHVAAITALQSARFYPSGDQPL
;
A
#
# COMPACT_ATOMS: atom_id res chain seq x y z
N MET A 1 -22.02 -6.28 -0.33
CA MET A 1 -21.05 -5.88 -1.39
C MET A 1 -19.69 -6.44 -1.07
N SER A 2 -18.88 -6.77 -2.06
CA SER A 2 -17.49 -7.17 -1.82
C SER A 2 -16.63 -5.93 -1.44
N PHE A 3 -15.51 -6.14 -0.75
CA PHE A 3 -14.55 -5.06 -0.46
C PHE A 3 -14.17 -4.25 -1.71
N LEU A 4 -13.93 -4.92 -2.83
CA LEU A 4 -13.53 -4.26 -4.07
C LEU A 4 -14.65 -3.40 -4.68
N SER A 5 -15.90 -3.84 -4.60
CA SER A 5 -17.04 -3.03 -5.04
C SER A 5 -17.25 -1.79 -4.17
N ASP A 6 -17.16 -1.94 -2.84
CA ASP A 6 -17.25 -0.81 -1.89
C ASP A 6 -16.12 0.20 -2.12
N LEU A 7 -14.90 -0.30 -2.32
CA LEU A 7 -13.72 0.51 -2.63
C LEU A 7 -13.95 1.40 -3.87
N CYS A 8 -14.41 0.81 -4.97
CA CYS A 8 -14.66 1.53 -6.22
C CYS A 8 -15.82 2.54 -6.07
N GLU A 9 -16.92 2.16 -5.39
CA GLU A 9 -18.03 3.07 -5.13
C GLU A 9 -17.60 4.28 -4.28
N ARG A 10 -16.72 4.07 -3.30
CA ARG A 10 -16.20 5.17 -2.47
C ARG A 10 -15.23 6.06 -3.24
N ALA A 11 -14.36 5.46 -4.07
CA ALA A 11 -13.42 6.21 -4.90
C ALA A 11 -14.16 7.08 -5.94
N SER A 12 -15.21 6.55 -6.57
CA SER A 12 -15.99 7.30 -7.57
C SER A 12 -16.64 8.57 -7.04
N LYS A 13 -16.87 8.68 -5.74
CA LYS A 13 -17.43 9.88 -5.10
C LYS A 13 -16.43 11.03 -4.94
N LEU A 14 -15.14 10.77 -5.19
CA LEU A 14 -14.07 11.75 -4.96
C LEU A 14 -13.76 12.60 -6.18
N ASP A 15 -14.16 12.17 -7.37
CA ASP A 15 -13.82 12.84 -8.63
C ASP A 15 -12.29 13.07 -8.75
N ALA A 16 -11.50 12.07 -8.34
CA ALA A 16 -10.07 12.20 -8.14
C ALA A 16 -9.30 12.05 -9.45
N ARG A 17 -8.27 12.88 -9.64
CA ARG A 17 -7.33 12.81 -10.77
C ARG A 17 -6.12 11.96 -10.37
N VAL A 18 -5.86 10.89 -11.12
CA VAL A 18 -4.75 9.96 -10.85
C VAL A 18 -3.74 9.97 -11.98
N ALA A 19 -2.49 10.37 -11.69
CA ALA A 19 -1.42 10.43 -12.67
C ALA A 19 -0.68 9.08 -12.79
N PHE A 20 -0.41 8.66 -14.03
CA PHE A 20 0.32 7.44 -14.37
C PHE A 20 1.59 7.78 -15.15
N GLY A 21 2.75 7.44 -14.59
CA GLY A 21 4.06 7.72 -15.21
C GLY A 21 4.57 6.61 -16.14
N GLU A 22 3.82 5.55 -16.37
CA GLU A 22 4.21 4.40 -17.20
C GLU A 22 3.11 4.07 -18.21
N SER A 23 2.58 5.10 -18.85
CA SER A 23 1.42 5.03 -19.78
C SER A 23 1.65 4.18 -21.02
N GLY A 24 2.91 3.86 -21.34
CA GLY A 24 3.27 2.95 -22.45
C GLY A 24 3.05 1.47 -22.14
N ASP A 25 2.96 1.08 -20.87
CA ASP A 25 2.66 -0.31 -20.50
C ASP A 25 1.17 -0.60 -20.76
N PRO A 26 0.84 -1.65 -21.56
CA PRO A 26 -0.56 -1.95 -21.91
C PRO A 26 -1.43 -2.25 -20.69
N ARG A 27 -0.88 -2.81 -19.61
CA ARG A 27 -1.64 -3.09 -18.36
C ARG A 27 -2.05 -1.79 -17.66
N VAL A 28 -1.14 -0.80 -17.65
CA VAL A 28 -1.41 0.54 -17.10
C VAL A 28 -2.45 1.25 -17.93
N LEU A 29 -2.33 1.20 -19.26
CA LEU A 29 -3.29 1.81 -20.18
C LEU A 29 -4.68 1.19 -20.05
N ASP A 30 -4.78 -0.14 -19.99
CA ASP A 30 -6.05 -0.86 -19.80
C ASP A 30 -6.70 -0.48 -18.46
N ALA A 31 -5.91 -0.41 -17.38
CA ALA A 31 -6.41 0.01 -16.08
C ALA A 31 -6.91 1.46 -16.08
N ALA A 32 -6.18 2.36 -16.74
CA ALA A 32 -6.55 3.77 -16.86
C ALA A 32 -7.86 3.94 -17.67
N ILE A 33 -7.98 3.28 -18.82
CA ILE A 33 -9.21 3.28 -19.62
C ILE A 33 -10.41 2.78 -18.81
N ARG A 34 -10.18 1.74 -17.99
CA ARG A 34 -11.22 1.17 -17.13
C ARG A 34 -11.63 2.12 -16.01
N LEU A 35 -10.68 2.83 -15.38
CA LEU A 35 -10.96 3.82 -14.33
C LEU A 35 -11.89 4.92 -14.85
N GLU A 36 -11.58 5.47 -16.01
CA GLU A 36 -12.42 6.51 -16.67
C GLU A 36 -13.79 5.96 -17.04
N ARG A 37 -13.83 4.81 -17.74
CA ARG A 37 -15.08 4.20 -18.20
C ARG A 37 -16.04 3.85 -17.06
N GLU A 38 -15.51 3.38 -15.91
CA GLU A 38 -16.29 3.01 -14.74
C GLU A 38 -16.53 4.21 -13.79
N GLY A 39 -16.00 5.38 -14.11
CA GLY A 39 -16.14 6.61 -13.32
C GLY A 39 -15.51 6.51 -11.92
N VAL A 40 -14.45 5.72 -11.76
CA VAL A 40 -13.79 5.51 -10.46
C VAL A 40 -12.78 6.62 -10.18
N ALA A 41 -12.08 7.10 -11.21
CA ALA A 41 -11.13 8.21 -11.15
C ALA A 41 -10.87 8.76 -12.56
N HIS A 42 -10.30 9.96 -12.66
CA HIS A 42 -9.88 10.59 -13.92
C HIS A 42 -8.38 10.39 -14.14
N PRO A 43 -7.96 9.50 -15.05
CA PRO A 43 -6.55 9.24 -15.32
C PRO A 43 -5.87 10.37 -16.07
N ILE A 44 -4.64 10.68 -15.67
CA ILE A 44 -3.71 11.54 -16.41
C ILE A 44 -2.55 10.66 -16.85
N LEU A 45 -2.37 10.47 -18.15
CA LEU A 45 -1.30 9.68 -18.73
C LEU A 45 -0.08 10.58 -18.98
N VAL A 46 0.98 10.44 -18.21
CA VAL A 46 2.25 11.07 -18.51
C VAL A 46 2.99 10.19 -19.49
N ILE A 47 3.14 10.67 -20.72
CA ILE A 47 3.72 9.88 -21.80
C ILE A 47 5.25 9.94 -21.78
N ASP A 48 5.88 8.86 -22.25
CA ASP A 48 7.31 8.81 -22.50
C ASP A 48 7.59 9.04 -23.98
N PRO A 49 8.15 10.19 -24.41
CA PRO A 49 8.43 10.47 -25.81
C PRO A 49 9.42 9.47 -26.43
N ALA A 50 10.23 8.80 -25.63
CA ALA A 50 11.15 7.77 -26.10
C ALA A 50 10.44 6.44 -26.45
N ASP A 51 9.24 6.21 -25.92
CA ASP A 51 8.37 5.07 -26.26
C ASP A 51 7.32 5.50 -27.29
N GLY A 52 7.69 5.49 -28.55
CA GLY A 52 6.80 5.93 -29.65
C GLY A 52 5.52 5.09 -29.78
N ALA A 53 5.58 3.78 -29.53
CA ALA A 53 4.42 2.89 -29.64
C ALA A 53 3.46 3.09 -28.46
N GLY A 54 3.97 3.15 -27.24
CA GLY A 54 3.18 3.42 -26.04
C GLY A 54 2.55 4.80 -26.05
N THR A 55 3.30 5.82 -26.44
CA THR A 55 2.79 7.18 -26.64
C THR A 55 1.64 7.23 -27.65
N ALA A 56 1.75 6.54 -28.79
CA ALA A 56 0.69 6.47 -29.77
C ALA A 56 -0.57 5.78 -29.23
N ALA A 57 -0.41 4.69 -28.47
CA ALA A 57 -1.51 3.98 -27.82
C ALA A 57 -2.20 4.85 -26.76
N ALA A 58 -1.43 5.53 -25.90
CA ALA A 58 -1.94 6.45 -24.89
C ALA A 58 -2.77 7.58 -25.53
N ARG A 59 -2.25 8.25 -26.56
CA ARG A 59 -2.98 9.32 -27.27
C ARG A 59 -4.26 8.82 -27.96
N LYS A 60 -4.26 7.59 -28.48
CA LYS A 60 -5.44 6.97 -29.10
C LYS A 60 -6.53 6.61 -28.11
N SER A 61 -6.22 6.44 -26.83
CA SER A 61 -7.20 6.10 -25.80
C SER A 61 -8.25 7.20 -25.56
N GLY A 62 -7.96 8.44 -25.93
CA GLY A 62 -8.80 9.60 -25.67
C GLY A 62 -8.70 10.15 -24.24
N LEU A 63 -7.85 9.56 -23.38
CA LEU A 63 -7.58 10.06 -22.05
C LEU A 63 -6.67 11.31 -22.09
N GLU A 64 -6.67 12.08 -20.99
CA GLU A 64 -5.75 13.21 -20.82
C GLU A 64 -4.30 12.72 -20.88
N CYS A 65 -3.51 13.27 -21.82
CA CYS A 65 -2.10 12.95 -21.99
C CYS A 65 -1.24 14.19 -21.79
N ILE A 66 -0.20 14.08 -20.98
CA ILE A 66 0.79 15.14 -20.75
C ILE A 66 2.15 14.65 -21.28
N ASP A 67 2.79 15.50 -22.10
CA ASP A 67 4.12 15.25 -22.64
C ASP A 67 5.14 16.11 -21.89
N PRO A 68 5.96 15.53 -21.00
CA PRO A 68 6.94 16.29 -20.22
C PRO A 68 7.99 16.99 -21.09
N SER A 69 8.25 16.54 -22.33
CA SER A 69 9.27 17.15 -23.19
C SER A 69 8.91 18.57 -23.63
N ASN A 70 7.63 18.93 -23.61
CA ASN A 70 7.12 20.23 -24.03
C ASN A 70 6.34 20.96 -22.94
N ASP A 71 6.36 20.47 -21.70
CA ASP A 71 5.59 21.04 -20.60
C ASP A 71 6.42 22.07 -19.80
N PRO A 72 5.94 23.32 -19.66
CA PRO A 72 6.66 24.38 -18.96
C PRO A 72 6.89 24.08 -17.47
N ARG A 73 6.13 23.16 -16.87
CA ARG A 73 6.30 22.74 -15.46
C ARG A 73 7.60 21.98 -15.22
N CYS A 74 8.28 21.47 -16.27
CA CYS A 74 9.58 20.82 -16.16
C CYS A 74 10.66 21.72 -15.57
N GLU A 75 10.63 23.03 -15.84
CA GLU A 75 11.57 23.96 -15.24
C GLU A 75 11.42 24.04 -13.71
N ALA A 76 10.19 24.13 -13.23
CA ALA A 76 9.90 24.15 -11.80
C ALA A 76 10.21 22.79 -11.13
N LEU A 77 9.95 21.68 -11.81
CA LEU A 77 10.32 20.34 -11.33
C LEU A 77 11.84 20.18 -11.24
N ALA A 78 12.61 20.62 -12.25
CA ALA A 78 14.07 20.58 -12.20
C ALA A 78 14.63 21.41 -11.02
N ALA A 79 14.09 22.60 -10.79
CA ALA A 79 14.45 23.44 -9.66
C ALA A 79 14.14 22.75 -8.32
N ALA A 80 12.98 22.10 -8.18
CA ALA A 80 12.59 21.37 -6.98
C ALA A 80 13.48 20.15 -6.71
N LEU A 81 13.80 19.37 -7.74
CA LEU A 81 14.74 18.23 -7.64
C LEU A 81 16.12 18.70 -7.19
N LEU A 82 16.64 19.75 -7.80
CA LEU A 82 17.93 20.32 -7.44
C LEU A 82 17.91 20.83 -6.00
N ALA A 83 16.91 21.59 -5.60
CA ALA A 83 16.78 22.09 -4.23
C ALA A 83 16.75 20.96 -3.19
N SER A 84 16.05 19.87 -3.50
CA SER A 84 15.93 18.70 -2.62
C SER A 84 17.24 17.90 -2.51
N ARG A 85 18.07 17.85 -3.59
CA ARG A 85 19.15 16.88 -3.73
C ARG A 85 20.53 17.46 -3.97
N ALA A 86 20.71 18.78 -4.12
CA ALA A 86 22.02 19.41 -4.34
C ALA A 86 23.04 19.01 -3.28
N LYS A 87 22.65 18.98 -2.00
CA LYS A 87 23.51 18.55 -0.88
C LYS A 87 23.95 17.08 -0.96
N HIS A 88 23.33 16.29 -1.82
CA HIS A 88 23.63 14.87 -2.04
C HIS A 88 24.25 14.64 -3.43
N GLY A 89 24.74 15.71 -4.07
CA GLY A 89 25.52 15.63 -5.31
C GLY A 89 24.72 15.76 -6.61
N MET A 90 23.40 16.00 -6.58
CA MET A 90 22.64 16.24 -7.80
C MET A 90 23.09 17.53 -8.48
N THR A 91 23.41 17.44 -9.78
CA THR A 91 23.76 18.57 -10.61
C THR A 91 22.53 19.20 -11.29
N ALA A 92 22.68 20.43 -11.81
CA ALA A 92 21.61 21.09 -12.54
C ALA A 92 21.22 20.31 -13.83
N ASP A 93 22.20 19.74 -14.52
CA ASP A 93 21.97 18.94 -15.73
C ASP A 93 21.21 17.63 -15.43
N GLU A 94 21.56 16.96 -14.32
CA GLU A 94 20.81 15.76 -13.85
C GLU A 94 19.38 16.11 -13.47
N ALA A 95 19.17 17.21 -12.74
CA ALA A 95 17.83 17.68 -12.39
C ALA A 95 16.99 18.04 -13.63
N ALA A 96 17.59 18.73 -14.60
CA ALA A 96 16.95 19.04 -15.88
C ALA A 96 16.59 17.77 -16.65
N LYS A 97 17.48 16.77 -16.70
CA LYS A 97 17.18 15.48 -17.33
C LYS A 97 16.04 14.75 -16.62
N LEU A 98 16.06 14.68 -15.29
CA LEU A 98 15.06 13.99 -14.49
C LEU A 98 13.70 14.70 -14.51
N SER A 99 13.64 15.99 -14.80
CA SER A 99 12.35 16.70 -14.90
C SER A 99 11.50 16.24 -16.10
N HIS A 100 12.10 15.59 -17.08
CA HIS A 100 11.40 14.98 -18.20
C HIS A 100 11.09 13.48 -17.98
N ASP A 101 11.49 12.91 -16.84
CA ASP A 101 11.14 11.52 -16.50
C ASP A 101 9.65 11.43 -16.17
N PRO A 102 8.87 10.52 -16.83
CA PRO A 102 7.43 10.44 -16.62
C PRO A 102 7.01 10.11 -15.19
N LEU A 103 7.78 9.28 -14.45
CA LEU A 103 7.49 8.99 -13.02
C LEU A 103 7.73 10.21 -12.14
N ALA A 104 8.82 10.94 -12.38
CA ALA A 104 9.11 12.19 -11.68
C ALA A 104 8.00 13.21 -11.93
N PHE A 105 7.59 13.35 -13.20
CA PHE A 105 6.57 14.29 -13.60
C PHE A 105 5.18 13.92 -13.03
N ALA A 106 4.79 12.64 -13.06
CA ALA A 106 3.56 12.17 -12.43
C ALA A 106 3.53 12.48 -10.92
N THR A 107 4.66 12.28 -10.23
CA THR A 107 4.81 12.65 -8.81
C THR A 107 4.75 14.17 -8.60
N TRP A 108 5.29 14.95 -9.55
CA TRP A 108 5.24 16.42 -9.53
C TRP A 108 3.82 16.95 -9.66
N LEU A 109 2.99 16.34 -10.52
CA LEU A 109 1.58 16.72 -10.65
C LEU A 109 0.84 16.60 -9.31
N VAL A 110 1.15 15.57 -8.52
CA VAL A 110 0.60 15.43 -7.16
C VAL A 110 1.12 16.52 -6.25
N LYS A 111 2.42 16.83 -6.30
CA LYS A 111 3.05 17.89 -5.49
C LYS A 111 2.43 19.26 -5.72
N THR A 112 2.08 19.58 -6.96
CA THR A 112 1.50 20.87 -7.35
C THR A 112 -0.02 20.93 -7.22
N GLY A 113 -0.68 19.80 -6.97
CA GLY A 113 -2.15 19.70 -6.90
C GLY A 113 -2.82 19.58 -8.27
N ASP A 114 -2.05 19.38 -9.33
CA ASP A 114 -2.58 19.10 -10.69
C ASP A 114 -3.14 17.68 -10.81
N ALA A 115 -2.71 16.78 -9.91
CA ALA A 115 -3.31 15.47 -9.68
C ALA A 115 -3.52 15.24 -8.18
N ASP A 116 -4.48 14.40 -7.80
CA ASP A 116 -4.77 14.05 -6.42
C ASP A 116 -3.91 12.89 -5.93
N ALA A 117 -3.46 12.04 -6.85
CA ALA A 117 -2.66 10.86 -6.58
C ALA A 117 -1.80 10.48 -7.78
N SER A 118 -0.75 9.68 -7.56
CA SER A 118 0.00 9.05 -8.67
C SER A 118 0.29 7.58 -8.40
N VAL A 119 0.38 6.82 -9.49
CA VAL A 119 0.66 5.38 -9.49
C VAL A 119 1.75 5.07 -10.52
N GLY A 120 2.74 4.27 -10.11
CA GLY A 120 3.83 3.82 -10.98
C GLY A 120 4.48 2.55 -10.46
N GLY A 121 5.53 2.04 -11.13
CA GLY A 121 6.25 0.83 -10.72
C GLY A 121 5.83 -0.46 -11.45
N ALA A 122 4.97 -0.37 -12.48
CA ALA A 122 4.62 -1.53 -13.30
C ALA A 122 5.81 -2.04 -14.16
N VAL A 123 6.70 -1.13 -14.53
CA VAL A 123 7.92 -1.39 -15.33
C VAL A 123 9.17 -1.04 -14.53
N ARG A 124 9.18 0.15 -13.93
CA ARG A 124 10.30 0.68 -13.13
C ARG A 124 10.36 0.02 -11.75
N THR A 125 11.48 0.18 -11.08
CA THR A 125 11.69 -0.41 -9.75
C THR A 125 11.02 0.44 -8.65
N THR A 126 10.57 -0.22 -7.57
CA THR A 126 10.12 0.46 -6.33
C THR A 126 11.13 1.51 -5.85
N ARG A 127 12.45 1.26 -5.99
CA ARG A 127 13.49 2.20 -5.59
C ARG A 127 13.40 3.52 -6.36
N GLU A 128 13.17 3.48 -7.68
CA GLU A 128 13.10 4.67 -8.53
C GLU A 128 11.86 5.50 -8.17
N LEU A 129 10.71 4.86 -8.04
CA LEU A 129 9.49 5.52 -7.59
C LEU A 129 9.67 6.16 -6.20
N MET A 130 10.23 5.40 -5.25
CA MET A 130 10.48 5.89 -3.89
C MET A 130 11.43 7.09 -3.86
N HIS A 131 12.42 7.15 -4.76
CA HIS A 131 13.29 8.32 -4.86
C HIS A 131 12.46 9.57 -5.19
N PHE A 132 11.63 9.52 -6.23
CA PHE A 132 10.79 10.68 -6.60
C PHE A 132 9.76 11.02 -5.52
N ALA A 133 9.10 10.01 -4.94
CA ALA A 133 8.17 10.22 -3.85
C ALA A 133 8.82 10.92 -2.64
N LEU A 134 10.00 10.47 -2.22
CA LEU A 134 10.71 11.07 -1.09
C LEU A 134 11.35 12.43 -1.41
N TRP A 135 11.83 12.64 -2.64
CA TRP A 135 12.48 13.88 -3.04
C TRP A 135 11.49 15.02 -3.26
N LEU A 136 10.31 14.73 -3.78
CA LEU A 136 9.30 15.71 -4.18
C LEU A 136 8.19 15.87 -3.15
N ILE A 137 7.68 14.77 -2.61
CA ILE A 137 6.57 14.76 -1.63
C ILE A 137 7.12 14.76 -0.20
N GLY A 138 7.99 13.79 0.12
CA GLY A 138 8.50 13.58 1.46
C GLY A 138 7.50 12.91 2.41
N PRO A 139 7.96 12.60 3.64
CA PRO A 139 7.11 12.05 4.69
C PRO A 139 6.05 13.07 5.15
N ALA A 140 4.91 12.60 5.61
CA ALA A 140 3.90 13.42 6.28
C ALA A 140 4.44 13.99 7.61
N ASN A 141 3.84 15.09 8.09
CA ASN A 141 4.25 15.70 9.35
C ASN A 141 4.19 14.69 10.50
N GLY A 142 5.27 14.59 11.27
CA GLY A 142 5.39 13.67 12.41
C GLY A 142 5.71 12.22 12.02
N VAL A 143 5.65 11.87 10.74
CA VAL A 143 6.00 10.53 10.25
C VAL A 143 7.51 10.42 10.05
N LYS A 144 8.12 9.38 10.63
CA LYS A 144 9.56 9.12 10.51
C LYS A 144 9.88 7.98 9.56
N THR A 145 8.90 7.10 9.30
CA THR A 145 9.09 5.90 8.49
C THR A 145 8.02 5.80 7.42
N VAL A 146 8.42 5.89 6.15
CA VAL A 146 7.58 5.53 5.01
C VAL A 146 7.65 4.02 4.83
N SER A 147 6.50 3.38 4.64
CA SER A 147 6.37 1.93 4.51
C SER A 147 5.35 1.56 3.43
N SER A 148 5.06 0.28 3.30
CA SER A 148 4.07 -0.22 2.35
C SER A 148 3.07 -1.16 3.00
N ALA A 149 1.89 -1.29 2.40
CA ALA A 149 0.93 -2.34 2.73
C ALA A 149 0.37 -3.00 1.48
N PHE A 150 0.12 -4.30 1.58
CA PHE A 150 -0.72 -5.04 0.65
C PHE A 150 -2.06 -5.35 1.30
N TYR A 151 -3.14 -5.07 0.60
CA TYR A 151 -4.48 -5.52 0.97
C TYR A 151 -4.74 -6.85 0.27
N MET A 152 -4.58 -7.94 1.05
CA MET A 152 -4.75 -9.31 0.56
C MET A 152 -6.21 -9.70 0.68
N VAL A 153 -6.92 -9.80 -0.45
CA VAL A 153 -8.27 -10.35 -0.47
C VAL A 153 -8.15 -11.87 -0.58
N VAL A 154 -8.36 -12.52 0.55
CA VAL A 154 -8.18 -13.98 0.67
C VAL A 154 -9.52 -14.71 0.66
N PRO A 155 -9.58 -15.98 0.16
CA PRO A 155 -10.76 -16.81 0.36
C PRO A 155 -11.09 -16.91 1.84
N PRO A 156 -12.38 -17.07 2.20
CA PRO A 156 -12.80 -17.12 3.59
C PRO A 156 -12.24 -18.36 4.28
N PHE A 157 -11.22 -18.17 5.11
CA PHE A 157 -10.52 -19.26 5.79
C PHE A 157 -11.01 -19.48 7.23
N ARG A 158 -11.47 -18.43 7.93
CA ARG A 158 -11.95 -18.55 9.30
C ARG A 158 -13.26 -19.32 9.39
N ALA A 159 -14.19 -19.08 8.48
CA ALA A 159 -15.43 -19.81 8.39
C ALA A 159 -15.22 -21.30 8.05
N ALA A 160 -14.32 -21.61 7.14
CA ALA A 160 -13.96 -22.97 6.77
C ALA A 160 -13.34 -23.75 7.94
N LEU A 161 -12.49 -23.10 8.75
CA LEU A 161 -11.89 -23.71 9.92
C LEU A 161 -12.89 -23.95 11.07
N ALA A 162 -13.84 -23.03 11.26
CA ALA A 162 -14.91 -23.20 12.24
C ALA A 162 -15.85 -24.36 11.85
N ALA A 163 -16.15 -24.53 10.59
CA ALA A 163 -16.97 -25.64 10.08
C ALA A 163 -16.29 -27.01 10.26
N ASN A 164 -14.95 -27.07 10.15
CA ASN A 164 -14.19 -28.32 10.37
C ASN A 164 -14.00 -28.68 11.85
N SER A 165 -14.19 -27.74 12.76
CA SER A 165 -14.07 -27.98 14.23
C SER A 165 -15.37 -28.41 14.88
N SER A 166 -16.52 -28.10 14.33
CA SER A 166 -17.82 -28.62 14.72
C SER A 166 -18.12 -29.85 13.84
N GLN A 167 -18.15 -31.06 14.46
CA GLN A 167 -18.45 -32.32 13.79
C GLN A 167 -19.62 -32.17 12.82
N LEU A 168 -19.34 -32.49 11.56
CA LEU A 168 -20.19 -32.62 10.41
C LEU A 168 -21.68 -32.92 10.72
N SER A 169 -22.52 -31.92 10.72
CA SER A 169 -23.91 -32.06 10.29
C SER A 169 -23.97 -31.56 8.85
N SER A 170 -24.33 -32.47 7.94
CA SER A 170 -24.34 -32.30 6.49
C SER A 170 -25.40 -31.31 5.98
N ASP A 171 -26.08 -30.57 6.84
CA ASP A 171 -27.25 -29.73 6.51
C ASP A 171 -27.07 -28.24 6.89
N SER A 172 -25.85 -27.79 7.18
CA SER A 172 -25.64 -26.34 7.32
C SER A 172 -25.57 -25.71 5.92
N PRO A 173 -26.40 -24.70 5.61
CA PRO A 173 -26.24 -23.97 4.35
C PRO A 173 -24.83 -23.42 4.31
N GLN A 174 -24.12 -23.62 3.18
CA GLN A 174 -22.90 -22.90 2.87
C GLN A 174 -23.24 -21.42 3.06
N ALA A 175 -22.87 -20.87 4.21
CA ALA A 175 -22.89 -19.43 4.40
C ALA A 175 -22.07 -18.86 3.24
N ASP A 176 -22.66 -17.96 2.47
CA ASP A 176 -21.98 -17.17 1.45
C ASP A 176 -20.86 -16.43 2.15
N SER A 177 -19.70 -17.07 2.21
CA SER A 177 -18.58 -16.61 3.00
C SER A 177 -17.86 -15.54 2.20
N VAL A 178 -18.07 -14.29 2.59
CA VAL A 178 -17.44 -13.12 1.99
C VAL A 178 -15.91 -13.25 2.13
N PRO A 179 -15.13 -13.00 1.06
CA PRO A 179 -13.69 -12.96 1.13
C PRO A 179 -13.21 -12.04 2.25
N GLU A 180 -12.16 -12.46 2.96
CA GLU A 180 -11.57 -11.67 4.03
C GLU A 180 -10.46 -10.75 3.48
N VAL A 181 -10.30 -9.57 4.07
CA VAL A 181 -9.24 -8.63 3.73
C VAL A 181 -8.21 -8.60 4.85
N LEU A 182 -6.99 -9.03 4.55
CA LEU A 182 -5.85 -8.93 5.46
C LEU A 182 -4.88 -7.85 4.96
N THR A 183 -4.35 -7.05 5.87
CA THR A 183 -3.29 -6.10 5.56
C THR A 183 -1.94 -6.71 5.92
N PHE A 184 -1.05 -6.86 4.93
CA PHE A 184 0.32 -7.34 5.12
C PHE A 184 1.27 -6.14 5.03
N THR A 185 2.15 -5.93 6.03
CA THR A 185 3.05 -4.77 6.12
C THR A 185 4.30 -5.06 6.97
N ASP A 186 5.50 -4.53 6.69
CA ASP A 186 5.92 -3.95 5.44
C ASP A 186 6.37 -5.05 4.49
N CYS A 187 6.13 -4.87 3.20
CA CYS A 187 6.45 -5.87 2.19
C CYS A 187 7.31 -5.36 1.01
N SER A 188 7.66 -4.03 0.99
CA SER A 188 8.34 -3.45 -0.18
C SER A 188 9.38 -2.37 0.11
N VAL A 189 9.42 -1.77 1.31
CA VAL A 189 10.17 -0.52 1.54
C VAL A 189 11.31 -0.65 2.53
N VAL A 190 11.09 -1.18 3.74
CA VAL A 190 12.08 -1.19 4.83
C VAL A 190 12.70 -2.56 5.02
N PRO A 191 13.95 -2.80 4.56
CA PRO A 191 14.54 -4.15 4.60
C PRO A 191 14.68 -4.71 6.02
N ASN A 192 15.28 -3.94 6.92
CA ASN A 192 15.54 -4.34 8.31
C ASN A 192 15.09 -3.21 9.24
N PRO A 193 13.81 -3.18 9.65
CA PRO A 193 13.31 -2.12 10.50
C PRO A 193 13.89 -2.21 11.91
N THR A 194 14.20 -1.06 12.51
CA THR A 194 14.42 -0.92 13.95
C THR A 194 13.08 -1.03 14.70
N ALA A 195 13.10 -1.22 16.01
CA ALA A 195 11.86 -1.27 16.80
C ALA A 195 10.99 0.01 16.67
N PRO A 196 11.54 1.24 16.67
CA PRO A 196 10.77 2.44 16.36
C PRO A 196 10.15 2.42 14.97
N GLN A 197 10.87 1.98 13.94
CA GLN A 197 10.35 1.88 12.58
C GLN A 197 9.24 0.82 12.47
N LEU A 198 9.40 -0.33 13.12
CA LEU A 198 8.38 -1.38 13.13
C LEU A 198 7.09 -0.90 13.84
N ALA A 199 7.22 -0.09 14.88
CA ALA A 199 6.08 0.56 15.52
C ALA A 199 5.40 1.59 14.61
N ASP A 200 6.19 2.42 13.88
CA ASP A 200 5.67 3.37 12.89
C ASP A 200 4.87 2.64 11.80
N ILE A 201 5.43 1.55 11.25
CA ILE A 201 4.80 0.70 10.24
C ILE A 201 3.43 0.18 10.73
N ALA A 202 3.39 -0.35 11.95
CA ALA A 202 2.17 -0.90 12.55
C ALA A 202 1.08 0.18 12.74
N ILE A 203 1.45 1.35 13.26
CA ILE A 203 0.53 2.46 13.50
C ILE A 203 0.01 3.03 12.17
N ALA A 204 0.90 3.22 11.18
CA ALA A 204 0.52 3.70 9.86
C ALA A 204 -0.44 2.73 9.16
N ALA A 205 -0.17 1.42 9.24
CA ALA A 205 -1.04 0.40 8.67
C ALA A 205 -2.42 0.36 9.33
N ALA A 206 -2.49 0.56 10.64
CA ALA A 206 -3.76 0.63 11.37
C ALA A 206 -4.60 1.85 10.93
N ALA A 207 -3.97 3.02 10.85
CA ALA A 207 -4.63 4.24 10.38
C ALA A 207 -5.11 4.10 8.92
N ALA A 208 -4.27 3.57 8.03
CA ALA A 208 -4.62 3.34 6.63
C ALA A 208 -5.77 2.32 6.48
N ARG A 209 -5.71 1.20 7.23
CA ARG A 209 -6.78 0.19 7.19
C ARG A 209 -8.13 0.75 7.60
N LYS A 210 -8.18 1.51 8.70
CA LYS A 210 -9.42 2.13 9.16
C LYS A 210 -10.07 2.99 8.08
N LYS A 211 -9.26 3.65 7.26
CA LYS A 211 -9.71 4.49 6.15
C LYS A 211 -10.12 3.70 4.91
N ILE A 212 -9.29 2.73 4.52
CA ILE A 212 -9.45 2.01 3.25
C ILE A 212 -10.44 0.86 3.38
N VAL A 213 -10.36 0.07 4.47
CA VAL A 213 -11.24 -1.09 4.70
C VAL A 213 -12.46 -0.72 5.56
N GLY A 214 -12.29 0.23 6.50
CA GLY A 214 -13.37 0.75 7.34
C GLY A 214 -13.67 -0.09 8.60
N ASP A 215 -12.89 -1.15 8.86
CA ASP A 215 -13.06 -2.01 10.04
C ASP A 215 -12.12 -1.62 11.19
N GLU A 216 -12.32 -2.23 12.37
CA GLU A 216 -11.47 -2.02 13.54
C GLU A 216 -10.12 -2.70 13.36
N PRO A 217 -9.00 -1.95 13.36
CA PRO A 217 -7.66 -2.51 13.20
C PRO A 217 -7.28 -3.43 14.37
N ARG A 218 -6.81 -4.64 14.05
CA ARG A 218 -6.28 -5.65 14.99
C ARG A 218 -4.91 -6.08 14.52
N VAL A 219 -3.87 -5.53 15.16
CA VAL A 219 -2.49 -5.62 14.72
C VAL A 219 -1.78 -6.78 15.39
N ALA A 220 -1.24 -7.70 14.63
CA ALA A 220 -0.31 -8.73 15.10
C ALA A 220 1.11 -8.44 14.60
N LEU A 221 2.05 -8.23 15.51
CA LEU A 221 3.47 -8.21 15.20
C LEU A 221 3.97 -9.66 15.15
N LEU A 222 4.36 -10.10 13.95
CA LEU A 222 4.67 -11.50 13.68
C LEU A 222 6.10 -11.88 14.09
N SER A 223 6.22 -13.12 14.53
CA SER A 223 7.47 -13.79 14.88
C SER A 223 7.32 -15.30 14.69
N TYR A 224 8.43 -16.03 14.68
CA TYR A 224 8.40 -17.47 14.83
C TYR A 224 8.06 -17.92 16.28
N SER A 225 7.95 -16.97 17.21
CA SER A 225 7.62 -17.13 18.62
C SER A 225 6.22 -16.59 18.93
N SER A 226 5.55 -17.18 19.94
CA SER A 226 4.34 -16.63 20.55
C SER A 226 4.60 -16.49 22.06
N LYS A 227 4.51 -15.23 22.54
CA LYS A 227 4.67 -14.92 23.98
C LYS A 227 5.95 -15.48 24.61
N GLY A 228 7.06 -15.37 23.86
CA GLY A 228 8.38 -15.81 24.31
C GLY A 228 8.64 -17.31 24.17
N SER A 229 7.76 -18.08 23.52
CA SER A 229 7.95 -19.54 23.35
C SER A 229 9.23 -19.91 22.59
N GLY A 230 9.77 -19.00 21.78
CA GLY A 230 11.02 -19.15 21.04
C GLY A 230 12.27 -18.80 21.84
N GLY A 231 12.15 -18.53 23.16
CA GLY A 231 13.28 -18.09 23.99
C GLY A 231 13.71 -16.65 23.74
N THR A 232 15.00 -16.39 23.86
CA THR A 232 15.59 -15.05 23.62
C THR A 232 16.31 -15.00 22.27
N SER A 233 15.91 -14.07 21.41
CA SER A 233 16.62 -13.77 20.18
C SER A 233 16.48 -12.30 19.79
N PRO A 234 17.40 -11.73 18.98
CA PRO A 234 17.29 -10.35 18.52
C PRO A 234 15.98 -10.06 17.79
N SER A 235 15.47 -11.00 17.01
CA SER A 235 14.24 -10.89 16.25
C SER A 235 12.99 -10.82 17.16
N ILE A 236 12.95 -11.63 18.24
CA ILE A 236 11.88 -11.58 19.25
C ILE A 236 11.95 -10.25 20.02
N ALA A 237 13.16 -9.87 20.47
CA ALA A 237 13.38 -8.63 21.20
C ALA A 237 12.96 -7.39 20.37
N LEU A 238 13.22 -7.39 19.06
CA LEU A 238 12.78 -6.36 18.13
C LEU A 238 11.25 -6.19 18.17
N VAL A 239 10.52 -7.29 17.99
CA VAL A 239 9.05 -7.31 17.97
C VAL A 239 8.45 -6.87 19.31
N GLN A 240 8.99 -7.38 20.41
CA GLN A 240 8.54 -7.00 21.77
C GLN A 240 8.81 -5.53 22.07
N SER A 241 9.96 -5.00 21.68
CA SER A 241 10.30 -3.57 21.81
C SER A 241 9.37 -2.69 20.98
N ALA A 242 9.05 -3.10 19.75
CA ALA A 242 8.10 -2.39 18.89
C ALA A 242 6.70 -2.37 19.52
N LEU A 243 6.22 -3.49 20.10
CA LEU A 243 4.94 -3.55 20.78
C LEU A 243 4.87 -2.59 21.98
N GLN A 244 5.93 -2.47 22.77
CA GLN A 244 5.98 -1.50 23.89
C GLN A 244 5.87 -0.05 23.37
N LEU A 245 6.53 0.27 22.25
CA LEU A 245 6.43 1.59 21.62
C LEU A 245 5.01 1.86 21.10
N ILE A 246 4.35 0.87 20.50
CA ILE A 246 2.95 0.99 20.05
C ILE A 246 2.03 1.28 21.25
N ARG A 247 2.16 0.54 22.34
CA ARG A 247 1.36 0.74 23.56
C ARG A 247 1.51 2.13 24.16
N THR A 248 2.71 2.71 24.04
CA THR A 248 2.97 4.08 24.52
C THR A 248 2.43 5.16 23.55
N ARG A 249 2.57 4.93 22.24
CA ARG A 249 2.28 5.96 21.21
C ARG A 249 0.84 5.89 20.69
N ALA A 250 0.24 4.71 20.74
CA ALA A 250 -1.13 4.44 20.30
C ALA A 250 -1.84 3.51 21.30
N PRO A 251 -2.12 3.97 22.54
CA PRO A 251 -2.61 3.11 23.63
C PRO A 251 -3.97 2.47 23.35
N ASN A 252 -4.76 3.05 22.47
CA ASN A 252 -6.08 2.53 22.09
C ASN A 252 -6.04 1.54 20.93
N LEU A 253 -4.87 1.33 20.29
CA LEU A 253 -4.73 0.40 19.19
C LEU A 253 -4.73 -1.04 19.72
N ILE A 254 -5.62 -1.87 19.20
CA ILE A 254 -5.64 -3.32 19.50
C ILE A 254 -4.41 -3.94 18.82
N ALA A 255 -3.35 -4.15 19.59
CA ALA A 255 -2.09 -4.69 19.07
C ALA A 255 -1.49 -5.72 20.04
N ASP A 256 -0.87 -6.76 19.49
CA ASP A 256 -0.15 -7.76 20.26
C ASP A 256 1.05 -8.35 19.49
N GLY A 257 1.98 -8.97 20.21
CA GLY A 257 3.23 -9.60 19.72
C GLY A 257 4.03 -10.09 20.93
N ASP A 258 5.04 -10.88 20.75
CA ASP A 258 5.35 -11.66 19.55
C ASP A 258 4.28 -12.73 19.31
N LEU A 259 3.83 -12.87 18.08
CA LEU A 259 2.83 -13.88 17.71
C LEU A 259 3.27 -14.65 16.45
N GLN A 260 3.08 -15.98 16.48
CA GLN A 260 3.12 -16.78 15.27
C GLN A 260 1.87 -16.50 14.42
N ALA A 261 1.98 -16.67 13.11
CA ALA A 261 0.89 -16.34 12.18
C ALA A 261 -0.40 -17.13 12.47
N ASP A 262 -0.30 -18.40 12.84
CA ASP A 262 -1.44 -19.23 13.22
C ASP A 262 -2.14 -18.73 14.50
N ALA A 263 -1.37 -18.33 15.52
CA ALA A 263 -1.91 -17.74 16.75
C ALA A 263 -2.52 -16.35 16.50
N ALA A 264 -1.98 -15.58 15.54
CA ALA A 264 -2.54 -14.28 15.15
C ALA A 264 -3.88 -14.39 14.41
N LEU A 265 -4.06 -15.46 13.62
CA LEU A 265 -5.18 -15.58 12.67
C LEU A 265 -6.31 -16.50 13.15
N ILE A 266 -6.03 -17.50 14.00
CA ILE A 266 -6.96 -18.58 14.35
C ILE A 266 -7.29 -18.53 15.85
N PRO A 267 -8.57 -18.28 16.23
CA PRO A 267 -8.97 -18.12 17.63
C PRO A 267 -8.62 -19.31 18.53
N ASP A 268 -8.87 -20.53 18.10
CA ASP A 268 -8.59 -21.73 18.87
C ASP A 268 -7.08 -21.94 19.14
N ILE A 269 -6.26 -21.56 18.17
CA ILE A 269 -4.80 -21.59 18.32
C ILE A 269 -4.34 -20.47 19.25
N SER A 270 -4.92 -19.27 19.11
CA SER A 270 -4.63 -18.13 19.96
C SER A 270 -4.91 -18.44 21.44
N THR A 271 -6.05 -19.07 21.73
CA THR A 271 -6.41 -19.46 23.09
C THR A 271 -5.36 -20.35 23.76
N ARG A 272 -4.72 -21.24 22.99
CA ARG A 272 -3.67 -22.14 23.50
C ARG A 272 -2.29 -21.48 23.55
N LYS A 273 -1.90 -20.72 22.50
CA LYS A 273 -0.52 -20.19 22.34
C LYS A 273 -0.33 -18.79 22.91
N SER A 274 -1.41 -18.00 23.00
CA SER A 274 -1.37 -16.61 23.45
C SER A 274 -2.61 -16.26 24.29
N PRO A 275 -2.87 -16.96 25.42
CA PRO A 275 -4.03 -16.71 26.24
C PRO A 275 -4.05 -15.25 26.72
N GLY A 276 -5.22 -14.61 26.69
CA GLY A 276 -5.39 -13.20 27.05
C GLY A 276 -4.91 -12.19 26.01
N SER A 277 -4.53 -12.62 24.80
CA SER A 277 -4.19 -11.71 23.71
C SER A 277 -5.40 -10.85 23.31
N PRO A 278 -5.27 -9.52 23.23
CA PRO A 278 -6.35 -8.64 22.76
C PRO A 278 -6.69 -8.85 21.28
N VAL A 279 -5.77 -9.41 20.50
CA VAL A 279 -5.98 -9.79 19.10
C VAL A 279 -6.82 -11.08 19.00
N ALA A 280 -6.65 -12.01 19.95
CA ALA A 280 -7.45 -13.24 20.11
C ALA A 280 -7.63 -14.06 18.83
N GLY A 281 -6.58 -14.21 18.01
CA GLY A 281 -6.62 -14.95 16.77
C GLY A 281 -7.46 -14.30 15.65
N ARG A 282 -7.77 -13.01 15.78
CA ARG A 282 -8.59 -12.23 14.85
C ARG A 282 -7.82 -11.06 14.24
N ALA A 283 -6.49 -11.20 14.10
CA ALA A 283 -5.68 -10.19 13.41
C ALA A 283 -6.20 -9.95 12.00
N ASN A 284 -6.25 -8.69 11.63
CA ASN A 284 -6.53 -8.26 10.25
C ASN A 284 -5.37 -7.42 9.67
N ILE A 285 -4.37 -7.10 10.50
CA ILE A 285 -3.09 -6.49 10.10
C ILE A 285 -1.96 -7.38 10.61
N LEU A 286 -1.14 -7.85 9.67
CA LEU A 286 0.04 -8.67 9.92
C LEU A 286 1.29 -7.83 9.67
N VAL A 287 2.05 -7.53 10.73
CA VAL A 287 3.29 -6.76 10.65
C VAL A 287 4.45 -7.73 10.67
N PHE A 288 5.22 -7.75 9.60
CA PHE A 288 6.35 -8.66 9.43
C PHE A 288 7.63 -8.08 10.06
N PRO A 289 8.50 -8.91 10.66
CA PRO A 289 9.69 -8.43 11.36
C PRO A 289 10.77 -7.84 10.43
N ASN A 290 10.74 -8.18 9.15
CA ASN A 290 11.62 -7.66 8.11
C ASN A 290 11.00 -7.84 6.73
N LEU A 291 11.64 -7.24 5.73
CA LEU A 291 11.16 -7.22 4.35
C LEU A 291 11.12 -8.62 3.71
N ASP A 292 12.10 -9.47 3.99
CA ASP A 292 12.13 -10.83 3.44
C ASP A 292 10.88 -11.60 3.85
N ALA A 293 10.55 -11.58 5.15
CA ALA A 293 9.36 -12.25 5.68
C ALA A 293 8.07 -11.72 5.03
N GLY A 294 7.91 -10.40 4.92
CA GLY A 294 6.72 -9.77 4.33
C GLY A 294 6.62 -10.04 2.83
N ASN A 295 7.71 -9.85 2.09
CA ASN A 295 7.74 -10.01 0.64
C ASN A 295 7.49 -11.47 0.22
N ILE A 296 8.11 -12.42 0.91
CA ILE A 296 7.89 -13.86 0.66
C ILE A 296 6.45 -14.23 1.00
N ALA A 297 5.96 -13.80 2.17
CA ALA A 297 4.63 -14.17 2.64
C ALA A 297 3.51 -13.71 1.69
N TYR A 298 3.50 -12.44 1.25
CA TYR A 298 2.43 -11.99 0.37
C TYR A 298 2.44 -12.73 -0.98
N LYS A 299 3.64 -12.99 -1.56
CA LYS A 299 3.76 -13.72 -2.82
C LYS A 299 3.30 -15.16 -2.71
N LEU A 300 3.64 -15.84 -1.61
CA LEU A 300 3.16 -17.20 -1.36
C LEU A 300 1.65 -17.23 -1.18
N THR A 301 1.09 -16.30 -0.42
CA THR A 301 -0.35 -16.18 -0.21
C THR A 301 -1.09 -15.89 -1.52
N GLU A 302 -0.56 -14.97 -2.33
CA GLU A 302 -1.11 -14.67 -3.65
C GLU A 302 -1.15 -15.91 -4.55
N ARG A 303 -0.04 -16.63 -4.65
CA ARG A 303 0.10 -17.74 -5.61
C ARG A 303 -0.52 -19.06 -5.12
N LEU A 304 -0.36 -19.38 -3.83
CA LEU A 304 -0.80 -20.67 -3.30
C LEU A 304 -2.22 -20.64 -2.75
N ALA A 305 -2.64 -19.52 -2.15
CA ALA A 305 -3.99 -19.37 -1.61
C ALA A 305 -4.94 -18.64 -2.58
N HIS A 306 -4.51 -18.35 -3.82
CA HIS A 306 -5.31 -17.63 -4.81
C HIS A 306 -5.87 -16.29 -4.29
N ALA A 307 -5.12 -15.64 -3.40
CA ALA A 307 -5.48 -14.32 -2.89
C ALA A 307 -5.22 -13.24 -3.96
N LYS A 308 -6.05 -12.20 -3.98
CA LYS A 308 -5.71 -10.99 -4.73
C LYS A 308 -4.82 -10.10 -3.86
N ALA A 309 -3.63 -9.78 -4.34
CA ALA A 309 -2.68 -8.88 -3.67
C ALA A 309 -2.82 -7.47 -4.27
N ILE A 310 -3.41 -6.53 -3.54
CA ILE A 310 -3.59 -5.15 -3.97
C ILE A 310 -2.56 -4.29 -3.27
N GLY A 311 -1.59 -3.79 -4.02
CA GLY A 311 -0.46 -3.03 -3.51
C GLY A 311 0.79 -3.16 -4.39
N PRO A 312 1.92 -2.63 -3.89
CA PRO A 312 2.09 -2.04 -2.56
C PRO A 312 1.52 -0.62 -2.47
N ILE A 313 0.70 -0.36 -1.49
CA ILE A 313 0.20 0.96 -1.15
C ILE A 313 1.21 1.63 -0.22
N LEU A 314 1.77 2.76 -0.63
CA LEU A 314 2.73 3.48 0.22
C LEU A 314 2.00 4.20 1.37
N GLN A 315 2.64 4.19 2.52
CA GLN A 315 2.12 4.75 3.77
C GLN A 315 3.11 5.75 4.37
N GLY A 316 2.60 6.81 4.95
CA GLY A 316 3.43 7.80 5.61
C GLY A 316 4.00 8.89 4.71
N LEU A 317 3.67 8.94 3.42
CA LEU A 317 3.96 10.07 2.55
C LEU A 317 2.98 11.23 2.82
N ALA A 318 3.44 12.46 2.58
CA ALA A 318 2.61 13.66 2.77
C ALA A 318 1.46 13.76 1.73
N MET A 319 1.62 13.12 0.58
CA MET A 319 0.63 13.06 -0.50
C MET A 319 0.60 11.66 -1.11
N PRO A 320 -0.52 11.23 -1.73
CA PRO A 320 -0.69 9.87 -2.22
C PRO A 320 0.16 9.55 -3.45
N VAL A 321 1.11 8.67 -3.26
CA VAL A 321 1.87 8.01 -4.33
C VAL A 321 1.87 6.53 -4.02
N SER A 322 1.50 5.68 -4.96
CA SER A 322 1.55 4.22 -4.78
C SER A 322 2.44 3.55 -5.81
N ASP A 323 3.11 2.52 -5.34
CA ASP A 323 3.95 1.65 -6.15
C ASP A 323 3.13 0.48 -6.71
N LEU A 324 3.65 -0.15 -7.72
CA LEU A 324 3.08 -1.36 -8.33
C LEU A 324 4.07 -2.52 -8.24
N SER A 325 3.55 -3.72 -8.14
CA SER A 325 4.36 -4.89 -8.43
C SER A 325 4.56 -5.00 -9.94
N ARG A 326 5.78 -5.27 -10.40
CA ARG A 326 6.05 -5.56 -11.82
C ARG A 326 5.26 -6.77 -12.35
N GLY A 327 4.77 -7.61 -11.45
CA GLY A 327 3.88 -8.74 -11.77
C GLY A 327 2.40 -8.43 -11.65
N ALA A 328 2.00 -7.17 -11.40
CA ALA A 328 0.61 -6.77 -11.33
C ALA A 328 -0.06 -6.88 -12.71
N ASP A 329 -1.30 -7.32 -12.74
CA ASP A 329 -2.17 -7.25 -13.92
C ASP A 329 -2.96 -5.93 -13.93
N ALA A 330 -3.72 -5.69 -15.00
CA ALA A 330 -4.53 -4.48 -15.13
C ALA A 330 -5.59 -4.34 -14.02
N ASP A 331 -6.14 -5.46 -13.52
CA ASP A 331 -7.11 -5.46 -12.43
C ASP A 331 -6.48 -5.01 -11.10
N ALA A 332 -5.27 -5.48 -10.80
CA ALA A 332 -4.51 -5.03 -9.63
C ALA A 332 -4.16 -3.54 -9.72
N ILE A 333 -3.69 -3.07 -10.89
CA ILE A 333 -3.37 -1.66 -11.13
C ILE A 333 -4.61 -0.77 -10.94
N PHE A 334 -5.75 -1.18 -11.48
CA PHE A 334 -7.03 -0.50 -11.31
C PHE A 334 -7.39 -0.32 -9.83
N HIS A 335 -7.29 -1.38 -9.02
CA HIS A 335 -7.62 -1.31 -7.60
C HIS A 335 -6.58 -0.54 -6.78
N VAL A 336 -5.29 -0.60 -7.14
CA VAL A 336 -4.25 0.24 -6.52
C VAL A 336 -4.55 1.71 -6.76
N ALA A 337 -4.94 2.08 -7.98
CA ALA A 337 -5.29 3.46 -8.31
C ALA A 337 -6.53 3.94 -7.51
N ALA A 338 -7.56 3.09 -7.39
CA ALA A 338 -8.75 3.39 -6.58
C ALA A 338 -8.39 3.60 -5.09
N ILE A 339 -7.51 2.76 -4.51
CA ILE A 339 -7.03 2.94 -3.13
C ILE A 339 -6.21 4.23 -3.02
N THR A 340 -5.35 4.52 -3.99
CA THR A 340 -4.51 5.71 -3.93
C THR A 340 -5.35 6.99 -4.03
N ALA A 341 -6.41 6.97 -4.84
CA ALA A 341 -7.41 8.05 -4.87
C ALA A 341 -8.07 8.25 -3.50
N LEU A 342 -8.45 7.18 -2.78
CA LEU A 342 -8.99 7.26 -1.43
C LEU A 342 -8.01 7.80 -0.39
N GLN A 343 -6.72 7.75 -0.64
CA GLN A 343 -5.72 8.37 0.24
C GLN A 343 -5.63 9.89 0.04
N SER A 344 -6.22 10.46 -1.02
CA SER A 344 -6.12 11.89 -1.34
C SER A 344 -6.78 12.78 -0.29
N ALA A 345 -6.35 14.06 -0.24
CA ALA A 345 -6.88 15.06 0.70
C ALA A 345 -8.36 15.40 0.46
N ARG A 346 -8.89 15.14 -0.75
CA ARG A 346 -10.31 15.33 -1.06
C ARG A 346 -11.22 14.42 -0.23
N PHE A 347 -10.70 13.27 0.23
CA PHE A 347 -11.42 12.37 1.12
C PHE A 347 -11.49 12.88 2.58
N TYR A 348 -10.65 13.87 2.95
CA TYR A 348 -10.55 14.40 4.30
C TYR A 348 -10.80 15.90 4.31
N PRO A 349 -12.07 16.37 4.38
CA PRO A 349 -12.34 17.77 4.62
C PRO A 349 -11.75 18.15 5.98
N SER A 350 -10.89 19.18 5.93
CA SER A 350 -10.23 19.93 7.01
C SER A 350 -10.59 19.50 8.45
N GLY A 351 -9.73 18.71 9.08
CA GLY A 351 -9.82 18.36 10.52
C GLY A 351 -9.17 17.03 10.90
N ASP A 352 -9.30 16.02 10.08
CA ASP A 352 -8.76 14.68 10.35
C ASP A 352 -7.45 14.42 9.55
N GLN A 353 -6.43 15.23 9.79
CA GLN A 353 -5.09 14.86 9.33
C GLN A 353 -4.62 13.62 10.12
N PRO A 354 -4.04 12.60 9.47
CA PRO A 354 -3.55 11.41 10.15
C PRO A 354 -2.45 11.78 11.14
N LEU A 355 -2.61 11.28 12.36
CA LEU A 355 -1.55 11.23 13.37
C LEU A 355 -0.35 10.43 12.87
#